data_5071f902de20a462ccca7a5376ceb95f
#
_entry.id   5071f902de20a462ccca7a5376ceb95f
#
_cell.length_a   1.000
_cell.length_b   1.000
_cell.length_c   1.000
_cell.angle_alpha   90.00
_cell.angle_beta   90.00
_cell.angle_gamma   90.00
#
_symmetry.space_group_name_H-M   'P 1'
#
loop_
_entity.id
_entity.type
_entity.pdbx_description
1 polymer ?
#
loop_
_entity_poly.entity_id
_entity_poly.type
_entity_poly.pdbx_seq_one_letter_code
_entity_poly.pdbx_strand_id
1 'polypeptide(L)'
;LHLAAVFACNFVNHLYVLGGELLEKEGIDARLLLPLIDETAAKVHDMSPLAAQTGPAVRYDENVIQKQLAQLEADPTKREIYALMSQSIHQHSKS
;
A
#
# COMPACT_ATOMS: atom_id res chain seq x y z
N LEU A 1 -21.17 -6.50 5.50
CA LEU A 1 -20.52 -5.35 6.15
C LEU A 1 -19.24 -5.74 6.88
N HIS A 2 -19.30 -6.85 7.64
CA HIS A 2 -18.11 -7.29 8.40
C HIS A 2 -16.89 -7.55 7.49
N LEU A 3 -17.08 -8.29 6.39
CA LEU A 3 -15.99 -8.58 5.47
C LEU A 3 -15.42 -7.29 4.86
N ALA A 4 -16.29 -6.35 4.49
CA ALA A 4 -15.85 -5.07 3.96
C ALA A 4 -15.01 -4.28 4.99
N ALA A 5 -15.42 -4.32 6.27
CA ALA A 5 -14.67 -3.66 7.34
C ALA A 5 -13.33 -4.32 7.60
N VAL A 6 -13.23 -5.64 7.44
CA VAL A 6 -11.94 -6.32 7.53
C VAL A 6 -10.96 -5.75 6.49
N PHE A 7 -11.42 -5.59 5.25
CA PHE A 7 -10.58 -5.00 4.20
C PHE A 7 -10.24 -3.55 4.48
N ALA A 8 -11.25 -2.74 4.81
CA ALA A 8 -11.07 -1.28 4.89
C ALA A 8 -10.44 -0.81 6.20
N CYS A 9 -10.45 -1.64 7.24
CA CYS A 9 -9.94 -1.25 8.56
C CYS A 9 -8.85 -2.18 9.06
N ASN A 10 -9.14 -3.48 9.18
CA ASN A 10 -8.17 -4.41 9.77
C ASN A 10 -6.95 -4.60 8.87
N PHE A 11 -7.15 -4.85 7.58
CA PHE A 11 -6.03 -5.02 6.66
C PHE A 11 -5.27 -3.71 6.46
N VAL A 12 -5.97 -2.60 6.40
CA VAL A 12 -5.32 -1.28 6.30
C VAL A 12 -4.43 -1.05 7.53
N ASN A 13 -4.94 -1.33 8.72
CA ASN A 13 -4.14 -1.19 9.94
C ASN A 13 -2.89 -2.08 9.89
N HIS A 14 -3.03 -3.30 9.41
CA HIS A 14 -1.88 -4.20 9.30
C HIS A 14 -0.85 -3.67 8.28
N LEU A 15 -1.31 -3.03 7.21
CA LEU A 15 -0.39 -2.40 6.26
C LEU A 15 0.40 -1.25 6.92
N TYR A 16 -0.18 -0.55 7.90
CA TYR A 16 0.58 0.42 8.70
C TYR A 16 1.72 -0.27 9.45
N VAL A 17 1.45 -1.45 10.01
CA VAL A 17 2.49 -2.24 10.69
C VAL A 17 3.62 -2.57 9.72
N LEU A 18 3.28 -3.11 8.55
CA LEU A 18 4.28 -3.51 7.56
C LEU A 18 5.09 -2.33 7.03
N GLY A 19 4.41 -1.21 6.72
CA GLY A 19 5.09 0.01 6.29
C GLY A 19 6.02 0.55 7.36
N GLY A 20 5.58 0.54 8.62
CA GLY A 20 6.39 0.96 9.75
C GLY A 20 7.65 0.09 9.92
N GLU A 21 7.50 -1.23 9.74
CA GLU A 21 8.64 -2.14 9.81
C GLU A 21 9.69 -1.83 8.74
N LEU A 22 9.26 -1.47 7.54
CA LEU A 22 10.18 -1.09 6.47
C LEU A 22 11.01 0.16 6.85
N LEU A 23 10.38 1.15 7.48
CA LEU A 23 11.09 2.34 7.94
C LEU A 23 12.04 2.02 9.11
N GLU A 24 11.56 1.25 10.08
CA GLU A 24 12.36 0.91 11.26
C GLU A 24 13.62 0.12 10.89
N LYS A 25 13.52 -0.70 9.87
CA LYS A 25 14.67 -1.43 9.35
C LYS A 25 15.77 -0.49 8.85
N GLU A 26 15.38 0.69 8.37
CA GLU A 26 16.31 1.74 7.91
C GLU A 26 16.67 2.73 9.00
N GLY A 27 16.26 2.47 10.27
CA GLY A 27 16.52 3.38 11.38
C GLY A 27 15.64 4.62 11.36
N ILE A 28 14.53 4.60 10.64
CA ILE A 28 13.61 5.73 10.50
C ILE A 28 12.40 5.50 11.38
N ASP A 29 11.96 6.54 12.10
CA ASP A 29 10.78 6.48 12.95
C ASP A 29 9.53 6.27 12.12
N ALA A 30 8.77 5.21 12.41
CA ALA A 30 7.54 4.89 11.69
C ALA A 30 6.48 6.00 11.75
N ARG A 31 6.55 6.88 12.76
CA ARG A 31 5.62 8.00 12.90
C ARG A 31 5.71 9.01 11.76
N LEU A 32 6.78 8.98 10.98
CA LEU A 32 6.89 9.82 9.77
C LEU A 32 5.81 9.47 8.76
N LEU A 33 5.19 8.29 8.84
CA LEU A 33 4.08 7.92 7.95
C LEU A 33 2.76 8.56 8.34
N LEU A 34 2.61 9.06 9.58
CA LEU A 34 1.32 9.57 10.07
C LEU A 34 0.70 10.65 9.17
N PRO A 35 1.43 11.68 8.73
CA PRO A 35 0.84 12.66 7.82
C PRO A 35 0.34 12.05 6.52
N LEU A 36 1.05 11.07 5.99
CA LEU A 36 0.66 10.37 4.75
C LEU A 36 -0.59 9.51 4.96
N ILE A 37 -0.67 8.84 6.10
CA ILE A 37 -1.83 8.04 6.48
C ILE A 37 -3.06 8.93 6.57
N ASP A 38 -2.92 10.08 7.27
CA ASP A 38 -4.02 11.03 7.44
C ASP A 38 -4.49 11.58 6.09
N GLU A 39 -3.57 11.93 5.21
CA GLU A 39 -3.90 12.43 3.88
C GLU A 39 -4.62 11.36 3.04
N THR A 40 -4.15 10.13 3.08
CA THR A 40 -4.77 9.03 2.34
C THR A 40 -6.21 8.80 2.79
N ALA A 41 -6.43 8.79 4.10
CA ALA A 41 -7.77 8.63 4.66
C ALA A 41 -8.68 9.80 4.34
N ALA A 42 -8.14 11.03 4.39
CA ALA A 42 -8.94 12.23 4.10
C ALA A 42 -9.45 12.26 2.67
N LYS A 43 -8.66 11.79 1.71
CA LYS A 43 -9.03 11.82 0.29
C LYS A 43 -10.32 11.07 -0.02
N VAL A 44 -10.61 9.98 0.70
CA VAL A 44 -11.81 9.19 0.42
C VAL A 44 -13.10 9.85 0.89
N HIS A 45 -13.01 10.98 1.60
CA HIS A 45 -14.18 11.79 1.91
C HIS A 45 -14.61 12.68 0.74
N ASP A 46 -13.66 13.05 -0.13
CA ASP A 46 -13.89 13.97 -1.24
C ASP A 46 -13.98 13.30 -2.60
N MET A 47 -13.43 12.10 -2.72
CA MET A 47 -13.46 11.36 -3.99
C MET A 47 -13.49 9.86 -3.71
N SER A 48 -13.85 9.06 -4.70
CA SER A 48 -13.84 7.62 -4.54
C SER A 48 -12.43 7.10 -4.33
N PRO A 49 -12.26 6.00 -3.59
CA PRO A 49 -10.93 5.39 -3.45
C PRO A 49 -10.29 5.04 -4.78
N LEU A 50 -11.09 4.59 -5.76
CA LEU A 50 -10.55 4.26 -7.08
C LEU A 50 -9.95 5.49 -7.76
N ALA A 51 -10.64 6.63 -7.69
CA ALA A 51 -10.14 7.88 -8.26
C ALA A 51 -8.93 8.43 -7.51
N ALA A 52 -8.86 8.18 -6.20
CA ALA A 52 -7.77 8.67 -5.34
C ALA A 52 -6.50 7.81 -5.43
N GLN A 53 -6.56 6.63 -6.05
CA GLN A 53 -5.45 5.70 -6.06
C GLN A 53 -4.22 6.29 -6.71
N THR A 54 -3.08 6.21 -6.01
CA THR A 54 -1.77 6.62 -6.50
C THR A 54 -0.77 5.46 -6.39
N GLY A 55 0.46 5.70 -6.74
CA GLY A 55 1.53 4.72 -6.64
C GLY A 55 1.90 4.08 -7.98
N PRO A 56 2.98 3.31 -8.02
CA PRO A 56 3.50 2.75 -9.26
C PRO A 56 2.60 1.68 -9.90
N ALA A 57 1.71 1.06 -9.14
CA ALA A 57 0.86 -0.02 -9.64
C ALA A 57 -0.26 0.47 -10.55
N VAL A 58 -0.71 1.72 -10.41
CA VAL A 58 -1.82 2.25 -11.20
C VAL A 58 -1.56 2.09 -12.71
N ARG A 59 -0.39 2.50 -13.15
CA ARG A 59 0.04 2.37 -14.56
C ARG A 59 1.00 1.22 -14.78
N TYR A 60 1.19 0.41 -13.75
CA TYR A 60 2.14 -0.68 -13.73
C TYR A 60 3.55 -0.24 -14.16
N ASP A 61 4.10 0.72 -13.44
CA ASP A 61 5.47 1.19 -13.67
C ASP A 61 6.45 0.07 -13.34
N GLU A 62 6.81 -0.70 -14.36
CA GLU A 62 7.55 -1.94 -14.19
C GLU A 62 8.93 -1.72 -13.58
N ASN A 63 9.61 -0.65 -13.95
CA ASN A 63 10.94 -0.35 -13.40
C ASN A 63 10.89 -0.14 -11.89
N VAL A 64 9.93 0.66 -11.42
CA VAL A 64 9.74 0.93 -10.00
C VAL A 64 9.31 -0.34 -9.27
N ILE A 65 8.35 -1.08 -9.84
CA ILE A 65 7.81 -2.31 -9.24
C ILE A 65 8.94 -3.34 -9.07
N GLN A 66 9.73 -3.59 -10.09
CA GLN A 66 10.82 -4.55 -10.01
C GLN A 66 11.86 -4.14 -8.97
N LYS A 67 12.19 -2.85 -8.90
CA LYS A 67 13.12 -2.33 -7.91
C LYS A 67 12.61 -2.54 -6.49
N GLN A 68 11.32 -2.25 -6.26
CA GLN A 68 10.71 -2.42 -4.95
C GLN A 68 10.56 -3.88 -4.56
N LEU A 69 10.22 -4.77 -5.50
CA LEU A 69 10.20 -6.21 -5.26
C LEU A 69 11.58 -6.73 -4.86
N ALA A 70 12.63 -6.24 -5.49
CA ALA A 70 13.99 -6.61 -5.15
C ALA A 70 14.35 -6.17 -3.72
N GLN A 71 13.85 -5.02 -3.27
CA GLN A 71 14.05 -4.55 -1.90
C GLN A 71 13.35 -5.43 -0.87
N LEU A 72 12.37 -6.23 -1.29
CA LEU A 72 11.61 -7.12 -0.42
C LEU A 72 12.07 -8.58 -0.48
N GLU A 73 13.19 -8.84 -1.13
CA GLU A 73 13.67 -10.22 -1.35
C GLU A 73 13.87 -10.99 -0.04
N ALA A 74 14.32 -10.32 1.01
CA ALA A 74 14.56 -10.92 2.32
C ALA A 74 13.28 -11.15 3.14
N ASP A 75 12.13 -10.67 2.66
CA ASP A 75 10.85 -10.80 3.36
C ASP A 75 9.80 -11.32 2.37
N PRO A 76 9.70 -12.64 2.21
CA PRO A 76 8.79 -13.23 1.21
C PRO A 76 7.33 -12.85 1.41
N THR A 77 6.86 -12.72 2.64
CA THR A 77 5.47 -12.38 2.91
C THR A 77 5.15 -10.96 2.44
N LYS A 78 5.99 -9.99 2.78
CA LYS A 78 5.80 -8.62 2.28
C LYS A 78 5.87 -8.56 0.77
N ARG A 79 6.76 -9.34 0.17
CA ARG A 79 6.92 -9.40 -1.27
C ARG A 79 5.65 -9.94 -1.95
N GLU A 80 5.06 -10.99 -1.40
CA GLU A 80 3.80 -11.55 -1.92
C GLU A 80 2.65 -10.55 -1.79
N ILE A 81 2.54 -9.89 -0.65
CA ILE A 81 1.52 -8.87 -0.44
C ILE A 81 1.68 -7.74 -1.46
N TYR A 82 2.90 -7.27 -1.64
CA TYR A 82 3.21 -6.21 -2.62
C TYR A 82 2.77 -6.63 -4.02
N ALA A 83 3.16 -7.82 -4.45
CA ALA A 83 2.86 -8.31 -5.79
C ALA A 83 1.35 -8.43 -6.01
N LEU A 84 0.64 -9.03 -5.05
CA LEU A 84 -0.80 -9.24 -5.16
C LEU A 84 -1.56 -7.92 -5.14
N MET A 85 -1.22 -7.01 -4.23
CA MET A 85 -1.84 -5.69 -4.17
C MET A 85 -1.59 -4.89 -5.44
N SER A 86 -0.37 -4.94 -5.96
CA SER A 86 -0.02 -4.24 -7.21
C SER A 86 -0.83 -4.75 -8.38
N GLN A 87 -1.01 -6.07 -8.50
CA GLN A 87 -1.85 -6.65 -9.53
C GLN A 87 -3.30 -6.19 -9.41
N SER A 88 -3.84 -6.23 -8.19
CA SER A 88 -5.22 -5.84 -7.93
C SER A 88 -5.46 -4.37 -8.27
N ILE A 89 -4.56 -3.49 -7.86
CA ILE A 89 -4.64 -2.06 -8.17
C ILE A 89 -4.64 -1.85 -9.68
N HIS A 90 -3.71 -2.49 -10.38
CA HIS A 90 -3.59 -2.33 -11.82
C HIS A 90 -4.84 -2.82 -12.57
N GLN A 91 -5.36 -3.98 -12.17
CA GLN A 91 -6.58 -4.53 -12.77
C GLN A 91 -7.77 -3.59 -12.61
N HIS A 92 -7.93 -2.99 -11.43
CA HIS A 92 -9.02 -2.05 -11.18
C HIS A 92 -8.84 -0.74 -11.94
N SER A 93 -7.61 -0.32 -12.17
CA SER A 93 -7.34 0.92 -12.90
C SER A 93 -7.69 0.84 -14.37
N LYS A 94 -7.81 -0.37 -14.92
CA LYS A 94 -8.18 -0.58 -16.34
C LYS A 94 -9.68 -0.51 -16.59
N SER A 95 -10.47 -0.60 -15.55
CA SER A 95 -11.94 -0.48 -15.69
C SER A 95 -12.40 0.98 -15.66
#